data_ce4c0dcf61b87231bcab353096926519
#
_entry.id   ce4c0dcf61b87231bcab353096926519
#
_cell.length_a   1.000
_cell.length_b   1.000
_cell.length_c   1.000
_cell.angle_alpha   90.00
_cell.angle_beta   90.00
_cell.angle_gamma   90.00
#
_symmetry.space_group_name_H-M   'P 1'
#
loop_
_entity.id
_entity.type
_entity.pdbx_description
1 polymer ?
#
loop_
_entity_poly.entity_id
_entity_poly.type
_entity_poly.pdbx_seq_one_letter_code
_entity_poly.pdbx_strand_id
1 'polypeptide(L)'
;MKRIMIAMLSLMLTLPMMAQYGRPRYSAGRYGYSNYSRPSYRHNPVNSYFGFRVGGAFSTVSSDDKYLDGGTMRSGLNVGAVAGFQVAPHAPIYFETGLSFIEKGGKGNFEGRKFTYNLDYLEVPLLLKYDYKVDRDLSIQPFLGGYVAAGVGGKIKDFGHRQAYSSYDDDAFNRFDGGIKVGCGLQFNYLYAEVGYDFGLSNISRDYFEDAHTGSLFATIGVNF
;
A
#
# COMPACT_ATOMS: atom_id res chain seq x y z
N MET A 1 17.66 -8.38 8.22
CA MET A 1 16.45 -7.59 8.42
C MET A 1 16.71 -6.21 9.02
N LYS A 2 17.39 -6.06 10.18
CA LYS A 2 17.68 -4.73 10.78
C LYS A 2 18.41 -3.75 9.83
N ARG A 3 19.35 -4.21 9.01
CA ARG A 3 20.11 -3.38 8.07
C ARG A 3 19.26 -2.85 6.90
N ILE A 4 18.28 -3.62 6.45
CA ILE A 4 17.35 -3.21 5.37
C ILE A 4 16.35 -2.18 5.90
N MET A 5 15.84 -2.37 7.13
CA MET A 5 14.98 -1.39 7.80
C MET A 5 15.69 -0.04 7.99
N ILE A 6 16.96 -0.04 8.40
CA ILE A 6 17.75 1.19 8.58
C ILE A 6 17.98 1.86 7.23
N ALA A 7 18.26 1.10 6.15
CA ALA A 7 18.44 1.64 4.81
C ALA A 7 17.12 2.24 4.26
N MET A 8 15.98 1.61 4.49
CA MET A 8 14.66 2.17 4.13
C MET A 8 14.35 3.44 4.94
N LEU A 9 14.63 3.44 6.23
CA LEU A 9 14.41 4.61 7.09
C LEU A 9 15.30 5.79 6.67
N SER A 10 16.55 5.54 6.28
CA SER A 10 17.45 6.59 5.79
C SER A 10 17.02 7.12 4.41
N LEU A 11 16.52 6.27 3.52
CA LEU A 11 15.99 6.68 2.22
C LEU A 11 14.72 7.54 2.38
N MET A 12 13.86 7.21 3.33
CA MET A 12 12.66 7.99 3.65
C MET A 12 12.96 9.40 4.20
N LEU A 13 14.07 9.56 4.91
CA LEU A 13 14.48 10.87 5.45
C LEU A 13 15.11 11.80 4.41
N THR A 14 15.61 11.27 3.29
CA THR A 14 16.27 12.07 2.24
C THR A 14 15.31 12.58 1.15
N LEU A 15 14.19 11.91 0.94
CA LEU A 15 13.20 12.27 -0.09
C LEU A 15 12.51 13.63 0.13
N PRO A 16 12.12 14.05 1.35
CA PRO A 16 11.49 15.36 1.53
C PRO A 16 12.42 16.55 1.29
N MET A 17 13.75 16.38 1.37
CA MET A 17 14.68 17.47 1.08
C MET A 17 14.74 17.82 -0.42
N MET A 18 14.46 16.89 -1.32
CA MET A 18 14.45 17.18 -2.75
C MET A 18 13.20 17.90 -3.24
N ALA A 19 12.07 17.75 -2.55
CA ALA A 19 10.82 18.44 -2.90
C ALA A 19 10.84 19.94 -2.62
N GLN A 20 11.74 20.44 -1.78
CA GLN A 20 11.86 21.87 -1.44
C GLN A 20 12.75 22.67 -2.41
N TYR A 21 13.53 22.01 -3.28
CA TYR A 21 14.51 22.69 -4.15
C TYR A 21 13.92 23.27 -5.44
N GLY A 22 12.62 23.15 -5.67
CA GLY A 22 11.97 23.54 -6.94
C GLY A 22 11.19 24.85 -6.94
N ARG A 23 11.32 25.77 -5.97
CA ARG A 23 10.65 27.07 -6.04
C ARG A 23 11.53 28.08 -6.78
N PRO A 24 11.19 28.48 -8.03
CA PRO A 24 11.88 29.58 -8.69
C PRO A 24 11.57 30.88 -7.94
N ARG A 25 12.60 31.53 -7.39
CA ARG A 25 12.50 32.91 -6.89
C ARG A 25 12.30 33.82 -8.10
N TYR A 26 11.11 34.38 -8.25
CA TYR A 26 10.90 35.47 -9.18
C TYR A 26 11.59 36.73 -8.64
N SER A 27 12.69 37.11 -9.26
CA SER A 27 13.31 38.42 -9.15
C SER A 27 12.49 39.42 -9.98
N ALA A 28 11.94 40.45 -9.33
CA ALA A 28 11.29 41.54 -10.00
C ALA A 28 12.34 42.40 -10.71
N GLY A 29 12.49 42.22 -12.02
CA GLY A 29 13.25 43.11 -12.90
C GLY A 29 12.30 43.95 -13.72
N ARG A 30 12.37 45.25 -13.54
CA ARG A 30 11.67 46.32 -14.32
C ARG A 30 12.29 46.44 -15.73
N TYR A 31 11.42 46.88 -16.67
CA TYR A 31 11.63 47.45 -18.00
C TYR A 31 11.46 46.54 -19.22
N GLY A 32 10.59 47.03 -20.13
CA GLY A 32 10.69 46.81 -21.56
C GLY A 32 9.42 46.40 -22.28
N TYR A 33 8.78 47.34 -22.96
CA TYR A 33 7.73 47.19 -23.97
C TYR A 33 8.05 46.11 -24.98
N SER A 34 7.14 45.16 -25.18
CA SER A 34 6.95 44.49 -26.47
C SER A 34 5.64 43.70 -26.44
N ASN A 35 4.63 44.19 -27.19
CA ASN A 35 3.39 43.52 -27.51
C ASN A 35 3.66 42.35 -28.45
N TYR A 36 3.94 41.17 -27.91
CA TYR A 36 3.72 39.90 -28.58
C TYR A 36 3.01 39.00 -27.60
N SER A 37 1.70 38.83 -27.81
CA SER A 37 0.88 37.86 -27.08
C SER A 37 1.36 36.46 -27.44
N ARG A 38 2.36 35.94 -26.72
CA ARG A 38 2.64 34.49 -26.70
C ARG A 38 1.48 33.86 -25.95
N PRO A 39 0.87 32.78 -26.48
CA PRO A 39 -0.07 31.99 -25.71
C PRO A 39 0.67 31.50 -24.48
N SER A 40 0.33 32.02 -23.30
CA SER A 40 0.81 31.50 -22.05
C SER A 40 0.16 30.13 -21.90
N TYR A 41 0.89 29.07 -22.17
CA TYR A 41 0.54 27.75 -21.64
C TYR A 41 0.57 27.90 -20.12
N ARG A 42 -0.58 28.17 -19.52
CA ARG A 42 -0.77 28.00 -18.09
C ARG A 42 -0.55 26.50 -17.85
N HIS A 43 0.64 26.14 -17.45
CA HIS A 43 0.86 24.89 -16.74
C HIS A 43 0.04 25.05 -15.45
N ASN A 44 -1.15 24.47 -15.42
CA ASN A 44 -1.82 24.23 -14.16
C ASN A 44 -0.90 23.27 -13.40
N PRO A 45 -0.39 23.64 -12.21
CA PRO A 45 0.44 22.73 -11.46
C PRO A 45 -0.38 21.48 -11.21
N VAL A 46 0.14 20.34 -11.61
CA VAL A 46 -0.44 19.05 -11.26
C VAL A 46 -0.35 18.96 -9.74
N ASN A 47 -1.50 18.93 -9.08
CA ASN A 47 -1.53 18.74 -7.64
C ASN A 47 -1.00 17.33 -7.34
N SER A 48 0.04 17.28 -6.52
CA SER A 48 0.64 16.04 -6.06
C SER A 48 0.78 16.07 -4.55
N TYR A 49 0.75 14.94 -3.94
CA TYR A 49 1.02 14.78 -2.53
C TYR A 49 1.95 13.58 -2.29
N PHE A 50 2.60 13.61 -1.17
CA PHE A 50 3.40 12.51 -0.65
C PHE A 50 2.93 12.19 0.77
N GLY A 51 2.89 10.91 1.14
CA GLY A 51 2.38 10.53 2.44
C GLY A 51 3.02 9.28 3.01
N PHE A 52 2.84 9.13 4.33
CA PHE A 52 3.22 7.95 5.09
C PHE A 52 1.99 7.33 5.72
N ARG A 53 1.96 6.01 5.79
CA ARG A 53 0.88 5.21 6.35
C ARG A 53 1.43 4.23 7.38
N VAL A 54 0.70 4.02 8.46
CA VAL A 54 0.96 2.97 9.46
C VAL A 54 -0.36 2.45 9.99
N GLY A 55 -0.47 1.16 10.16
CA GLY A 55 -1.69 0.54 10.66
C GLY A 55 -1.61 -0.96 10.72
N GLY A 56 -2.76 -1.60 10.71
CA GLY A 56 -2.91 -3.04 10.77
C GLY A 56 -3.58 -3.63 9.53
N ALA A 57 -3.27 -4.87 9.27
CA ALA A 57 -3.94 -5.72 8.30
C ALA A 57 -4.53 -6.94 9.02
N PHE A 58 -5.75 -7.32 8.67
CA PHE A 58 -6.44 -8.50 9.15
C PHE A 58 -6.68 -9.41 7.96
N SER A 59 -5.82 -10.40 7.81
CA SER A 59 -5.79 -11.25 6.64
C SER A 59 -6.38 -12.62 6.91
N THR A 60 -7.01 -13.18 5.89
CA THR A 60 -7.44 -14.55 5.82
C THR A 60 -6.96 -15.15 4.50
N VAL A 61 -6.81 -16.44 4.45
CA VAL A 61 -6.59 -17.18 3.20
C VAL A 61 -7.81 -18.07 3.01
N SER A 62 -8.46 -17.91 1.87
CA SER A 62 -9.53 -18.78 1.43
C SER A 62 -8.94 -19.81 0.49
N SER A 63 -9.18 -21.08 0.75
CA SER A 63 -8.76 -22.21 -0.08
C SER A 63 -9.87 -23.23 -0.12
N ASP A 64 -10.00 -23.94 -1.24
CA ASP A 64 -10.89 -25.09 -1.35
C ASP A 64 -10.39 -26.30 -0.52
N ASP A 65 -9.14 -26.21 -0.05
CA ASP A 65 -8.57 -27.21 0.87
C ASP A 65 -9.00 -26.94 2.32
N LYS A 66 -9.72 -27.88 2.91
CA LYS A 66 -10.20 -27.83 4.30
C LYS A 66 -9.08 -27.68 5.35
N TYR A 67 -7.84 -27.93 5.00
CA TYR A 67 -6.68 -27.80 5.88
C TYR A 67 -6.15 -26.37 5.94
N LEU A 68 -6.29 -25.60 4.88
CA LEU A 68 -5.87 -24.20 4.80
C LEU A 68 -6.97 -23.21 5.15
N ASP A 69 -8.25 -23.60 4.98
CA ASP A 69 -9.40 -22.78 5.36
C ASP A 69 -9.58 -22.78 6.89
N GLY A 70 -8.73 -22.06 7.58
CA GLY A 70 -8.71 -21.97 9.04
C GLY A 70 -9.80 -21.05 9.62
N GLY A 71 -10.57 -20.35 8.82
CA GLY A 71 -11.68 -19.47 9.26
C GLY A 71 -11.27 -18.37 10.27
N THR A 72 -9.99 -18.22 10.59
CA THR A 72 -9.52 -17.30 11.63
C THR A 72 -8.59 -16.25 11.04
N MET A 73 -9.00 -14.99 11.14
CA MET A 73 -8.19 -13.85 10.71
C MET A 73 -6.89 -13.76 11.50
N ARG A 74 -5.83 -13.38 10.81
CA ARG A 74 -4.55 -13.02 11.42
C ARG A 74 -4.33 -11.52 11.33
N SER A 75 -3.94 -10.90 12.44
CA SER A 75 -3.50 -9.51 12.47
C SER A 75 -2.02 -9.39 12.11
N GLY A 76 -1.69 -8.41 11.29
CA GLY A 76 -0.35 -8.06 10.86
C GLY A 76 -0.14 -6.56 10.80
N LEU A 77 1.09 -6.14 10.58
CA LEU A 77 1.50 -4.75 10.39
C LEU A 77 1.29 -4.33 8.93
N ASN A 78 0.88 -3.08 8.73
CA ASN A 78 0.90 -2.40 7.43
C ASN A 78 1.59 -1.05 7.58
N VAL A 79 2.70 -0.84 6.87
CA VAL A 79 3.46 0.42 6.90
C VAL A 79 3.97 0.74 5.50
N GLY A 80 3.80 1.99 5.07
CA GLY A 80 4.20 2.37 3.71
C GLY A 80 4.36 3.86 3.49
N ALA A 81 4.87 4.17 2.31
CA ALA A 81 4.96 5.51 1.76
C ALA A 81 4.20 5.55 0.42
N VAL A 82 3.49 6.63 0.19
CA VAL A 82 2.65 6.81 -1.00
C VAL A 82 2.92 8.14 -1.68
N ALA A 83 2.67 8.19 -2.97
CA ALA A 83 2.68 9.41 -3.76
C ALA A 83 1.42 9.44 -4.63
N GLY A 84 0.70 10.57 -4.61
CA GLY A 84 -0.50 10.78 -5.39
C GLY A 84 -0.32 11.92 -6.39
N PHE A 85 -0.85 11.73 -7.59
CA PHE A 85 -0.78 12.69 -8.69
C PHE A 85 -2.17 12.92 -9.26
N GLN A 86 -2.59 14.17 -9.36
CA GLN A 86 -3.86 14.50 -10.00
C GLN A 86 -3.81 14.14 -11.50
N VAL A 87 -4.69 13.26 -11.95
CA VAL A 87 -4.69 12.76 -13.34
C VAL A 87 -5.50 13.61 -14.29
N ALA A 88 -6.39 14.47 -13.77
CA ALA A 88 -7.20 15.36 -14.58
C ALA A 88 -7.21 16.78 -13.99
N PRO A 89 -6.88 17.85 -14.78
CA PRO A 89 -6.78 19.21 -14.27
C PRO A 89 -8.09 19.80 -13.69
N HIS A 90 -9.24 19.24 -14.11
CA HIS A 90 -10.57 19.73 -13.73
C HIS A 90 -11.39 18.73 -12.90
N ALA A 91 -10.83 17.56 -12.60
CA ALA A 91 -11.48 16.56 -11.78
C ALA A 91 -10.60 16.23 -10.56
N PRO A 92 -11.18 16.07 -9.37
CA PRO A 92 -10.46 15.74 -8.16
C PRO A 92 -10.14 14.23 -8.12
N ILE A 93 -9.53 13.75 -9.20
CA ILE A 93 -9.13 12.35 -9.36
C ILE A 93 -7.61 12.26 -9.29
N TYR A 94 -7.13 11.40 -8.40
CA TYR A 94 -5.72 11.17 -8.16
C TYR A 94 -5.36 9.73 -8.49
N PHE A 95 -4.22 9.54 -9.14
CA PHE A 95 -3.54 8.26 -9.19
C PHE A 95 -2.57 8.20 -8.04
N GLU A 96 -2.76 7.22 -7.15
CA GLU A 96 -1.85 6.99 -6.02
C GLU A 96 -1.10 5.68 -6.22
N THR A 97 0.20 5.73 -5.99
CA THR A 97 1.08 4.57 -5.93
C THR A 97 2.06 4.73 -4.77
N GLY A 98 2.83 3.70 -4.48
CA GLY A 98 3.77 3.74 -3.38
C GLY A 98 4.46 2.42 -3.14
N LEU A 99 4.98 2.26 -1.93
CA LEU A 99 5.57 1.02 -1.46
C LEU A 99 5.15 0.79 -0.01
N SER A 100 4.53 -0.35 0.25
CA SER A 100 4.09 -0.75 1.58
C SER A 100 4.68 -2.11 1.97
N PHE A 101 5.08 -2.22 3.21
CA PHE A 101 5.34 -3.51 3.85
C PHE A 101 4.06 -3.94 4.55
N ILE A 102 3.54 -5.10 4.20
CA ILE A 102 2.32 -5.65 4.76
C ILE A 102 2.54 -7.10 5.20
N GLU A 103 2.15 -7.39 6.44
CA GLU A 103 2.14 -8.75 6.96
C GLU A 103 0.76 -9.36 6.74
N LYS A 104 0.69 -10.34 5.85
CA LYS A 104 -0.49 -11.17 5.59
C LYS A 104 -0.31 -12.56 6.20
N GLY A 105 -1.30 -13.41 6.07
CA GLY A 105 -1.23 -14.81 6.48
C GLY A 105 -2.53 -15.33 7.05
N GLY A 106 -2.47 -16.51 7.61
CA GLY A 106 -3.64 -17.19 8.15
C GLY A 106 -3.30 -18.15 9.29
N LYS A 107 -4.33 -18.78 9.80
CA LYS A 107 -4.23 -19.87 10.78
C LYS A 107 -4.91 -21.09 10.20
N GLY A 108 -4.26 -22.22 10.24
CA GLY A 108 -4.80 -23.50 9.80
C GLY A 108 -4.88 -24.51 10.93
N ASN A 109 -5.60 -25.61 10.69
CA ASN A 109 -5.70 -26.74 11.60
C ASN A 109 -5.50 -28.03 10.80
N PHE A 110 -4.44 -28.74 11.08
CA PHE A 110 -4.16 -30.03 10.47
C PHE A 110 -4.18 -31.12 11.53
N GLU A 111 -5.09 -32.09 11.41
CA GLU A 111 -5.26 -33.22 12.35
C GLU A 111 -5.34 -32.80 13.84
N GLY A 112 -6.04 -31.68 14.14
CA GLY A 112 -6.14 -31.15 15.50
C GLY A 112 -4.94 -30.32 15.95
N ARG A 113 -3.92 -30.14 15.11
CA ARG A 113 -2.75 -29.28 15.36
C ARG A 113 -2.95 -27.93 14.70
N LYS A 114 -2.97 -26.87 15.51
CA LYS A 114 -3.08 -25.50 15.03
C LYS A 114 -1.72 -25.01 14.54
N PHE A 115 -1.67 -24.46 13.35
CA PHE A 115 -0.49 -23.78 12.83
C PHE A 115 -0.82 -22.36 12.38
N THR A 116 0.18 -21.51 12.37
CA THR A 116 0.07 -20.11 11.89
C THR A 116 1.15 -19.89 10.85
N TYR A 117 0.77 -19.34 9.71
CA TYR A 117 1.71 -18.95 8.68
C TYR A 117 1.68 -17.45 8.46
N ASN A 118 2.87 -16.89 8.37
CA ASN A 118 3.12 -15.48 8.09
C ASN A 118 3.62 -15.35 6.67
N LEU A 119 3.10 -14.36 5.95
CA LEU A 119 3.52 -13.99 4.63
C LEU A 119 3.78 -12.48 4.64
N ASP A 120 5.05 -12.10 4.58
CA ASP A 120 5.46 -10.70 4.61
C ASP A 120 5.71 -10.23 3.19
N TYR A 121 4.97 -9.22 2.73
CA TYR A 121 5.01 -8.70 1.37
C TYR A 121 5.52 -7.27 1.31
N LEU A 122 6.25 -6.97 0.23
CA LEU A 122 6.38 -5.61 -0.29
C LEU A 122 5.32 -5.43 -1.38
N GLU A 123 4.43 -4.49 -1.17
CA GLU A 123 3.27 -4.23 -2.02
C GLU A 123 3.38 -2.86 -2.67
N VAL A 124 3.08 -2.80 -3.97
CA VAL A 124 2.95 -1.58 -4.77
C VAL A 124 1.48 -1.41 -5.12
N PRO A 125 0.76 -0.48 -4.48
CA PRO A 125 -0.62 -0.15 -4.85
C PRO A 125 -0.64 0.72 -6.12
N LEU A 126 -1.71 0.57 -6.91
CA LEU A 126 -2.01 1.32 -8.13
C LEU A 126 -3.48 1.74 -8.06
N LEU A 127 -3.76 2.88 -7.44
CA LEU A 127 -5.10 3.28 -7.03
C LEU A 127 -5.57 4.53 -7.77
N LEU A 128 -6.84 4.55 -8.12
CA LEU A 128 -7.56 5.76 -8.46
C LEU A 128 -8.36 6.21 -7.24
N LYS A 129 -8.11 7.44 -6.78
CA LYS A 129 -8.78 8.08 -5.65
C LYS A 129 -9.60 9.25 -6.13
N TYR A 130 -10.81 9.38 -5.63
CA TYR A 130 -11.65 10.54 -5.84
C TYR A 130 -11.67 11.39 -4.58
N ASP A 131 -11.23 12.67 -4.64
CA ASP A 131 -11.16 13.57 -3.50
C ASP A 131 -12.46 14.38 -3.38
N TYR A 132 -13.43 13.86 -2.62
CA TYR A 132 -14.69 14.53 -2.35
C TYR A 132 -14.57 15.46 -1.15
N LYS A 133 -14.50 16.76 -1.39
CA LYS A 133 -14.43 17.76 -0.32
C LYS A 133 -15.78 17.93 0.36
N VAL A 134 -15.84 17.59 1.65
CA VAL A 134 -17.01 17.76 2.50
C VAL A 134 -17.01 19.15 3.13
N ASP A 135 -15.81 19.60 3.56
CA ASP A 135 -15.58 20.91 4.14
C ASP A 135 -14.21 21.44 3.69
N ARG A 136 -13.80 22.63 4.18
CA ARG A 136 -12.50 23.25 3.83
C ARG A 136 -11.31 22.37 4.17
N ASP A 137 -11.40 21.67 5.30
CA ASP A 137 -10.31 20.88 5.87
C ASP A 137 -10.57 19.37 5.84
N LEU A 138 -11.78 18.94 5.43
CA LEU A 138 -12.20 17.55 5.44
C LEU A 138 -12.59 17.07 4.06
N SER A 139 -11.98 15.99 3.61
CA SER A 139 -12.41 15.28 2.40
C SER A 139 -12.55 13.76 2.65
N ILE A 140 -13.45 13.16 1.88
CA ILE A 140 -13.66 11.71 1.80
C ILE A 140 -13.05 11.24 0.49
N GLN A 141 -12.21 10.22 0.56
CA GLN A 141 -11.43 9.75 -0.58
C GLN A 141 -11.69 8.26 -0.85
N PRO A 142 -12.83 7.91 -1.49
CA PRO A 142 -13.02 6.56 -1.98
C PRO A 142 -11.95 6.22 -3.03
N PHE A 143 -11.48 4.98 -3.00
CA PHE A 143 -10.48 4.50 -3.94
C PHE A 143 -10.74 3.08 -4.40
N LEU A 144 -10.29 2.82 -5.62
CA LEU A 144 -10.32 1.52 -6.27
C LEU A 144 -9.09 1.37 -7.15
N GLY A 145 -8.53 0.19 -7.20
CA GLY A 145 -7.41 -0.11 -8.09
C GLY A 145 -6.90 -1.52 -7.93
N GLY A 146 -5.66 -1.73 -8.34
CA GLY A 146 -4.96 -2.97 -8.19
C GLY A 146 -3.76 -2.84 -7.24
N TYR A 147 -3.18 -3.97 -6.92
CA TYR A 147 -1.88 -4.05 -6.28
C TYR A 147 -1.06 -5.22 -6.84
N VAL A 148 0.24 -5.07 -6.76
CA VAL A 148 1.19 -6.16 -6.98
C VAL A 148 2.09 -6.25 -5.75
N ALA A 149 2.40 -7.46 -5.32
CA ALA A 149 3.17 -7.70 -4.12
C ALA A 149 4.19 -8.82 -4.30
N ALA A 150 5.35 -8.66 -3.68
CA ALA A 150 6.43 -9.63 -3.67
C ALA A 150 6.69 -10.10 -2.24
N GLY A 151 6.69 -11.41 -2.00
CA GLY A 151 7.00 -12.02 -0.72
C GLY A 151 8.47 -11.85 -0.36
N VAL A 152 8.73 -11.16 0.73
CA VAL A 152 10.08 -10.83 1.21
C VAL A 152 10.46 -11.59 2.48
N GLY A 153 9.49 -12.18 3.15
CA GLY A 153 9.70 -12.94 4.38
C GLY A 153 8.43 -13.64 4.83
N GLY A 154 8.57 -14.47 5.84
CA GLY A 154 7.45 -15.19 6.42
C GLY A 154 7.94 -16.40 7.17
N LYS A 155 7.13 -16.87 8.12
CA LYS A 155 7.45 -18.07 8.92
C LYS A 155 6.19 -18.87 9.17
N ILE A 156 6.30 -20.18 8.99
CA ILE A 156 5.31 -21.15 9.44
C ILE A 156 5.67 -21.56 10.86
N LYS A 157 4.75 -21.38 11.80
CA LYS A 157 4.88 -21.81 13.20
C LYS A 157 3.87 -22.91 13.45
N ASP A 158 4.38 -24.10 13.76
CA ASP A 158 3.58 -25.23 14.23
C ASP A 158 3.62 -25.27 15.76
N PHE A 159 2.46 -25.39 16.41
CA PHE A 159 2.35 -25.43 17.88
C PHE A 159 2.70 -26.81 18.49
N GLY A 160 3.40 -27.70 17.75
CA GLY A 160 3.65 -29.09 18.18
C GLY A 160 5.05 -29.54 18.13
N HIS A 161 6.14 -29.11 18.23
CA HIS A 161 7.51 -29.67 18.24
C HIS A 161 8.42 -29.41 17.02
N ARG A 162 8.01 -28.68 15.99
CA ARG A 162 8.91 -28.29 14.90
C ARG A 162 9.42 -26.86 15.05
N GLN A 163 10.70 -26.66 14.74
CA GLN A 163 11.25 -25.32 14.61
C GLN A 163 10.54 -24.57 13.48
N ALA A 164 10.30 -23.26 13.70
CA ALA A 164 9.72 -22.42 12.68
C ALA A 164 10.62 -22.38 11.43
N TYR A 165 10.07 -22.68 10.27
CA TYR A 165 10.76 -22.63 8.98
C TYR A 165 10.19 -21.52 8.10
N SER A 166 10.91 -21.15 7.04
CA SER A 166 10.49 -20.09 6.13
C SER A 166 9.26 -20.50 5.33
N SER A 167 8.29 -19.59 5.19
CA SER A 167 7.09 -19.84 4.36
C SER A 167 7.41 -19.97 2.86
N TYR A 168 8.60 -19.53 2.45
CA TYR A 168 9.05 -19.55 1.06
C TYR A 168 10.18 -20.56 0.78
N ASP A 169 10.57 -21.35 1.76
CA ASP A 169 11.44 -22.50 1.56
C ASP A 169 10.58 -23.71 1.14
N ASP A 170 11.16 -24.62 0.38
CA ASP A 170 10.55 -25.84 -0.14
C ASP A 170 9.33 -25.64 -1.05
N ASP A 171 9.27 -24.50 -1.80
CA ASP A 171 8.22 -24.20 -2.79
C ASP A 171 6.78 -24.22 -2.23
N ALA A 172 6.58 -24.00 -0.93
CA ALA A 172 5.28 -24.09 -0.27
C ALA A 172 4.33 -22.94 -0.73
N PHE A 173 4.85 -21.71 -0.89
CA PHE A 173 4.07 -20.56 -1.31
C PHE A 173 4.72 -19.80 -2.46
N ASN A 174 3.89 -19.27 -3.36
CA ASN A 174 4.34 -18.36 -4.41
C ASN A 174 4.73 -17.00 -3.80
N ARG A 175 5.86 -16.45 -4.25
CA ARG A 175 6.34 -15.13 -3.79
C ARG A 175 5.59 -13.96 -4.40
N PHE A 176 4.79 -14.20 -5.42
CA PHE A 176 4.04 -13.15 -6.11
C PHE A 176 2.58 -13.20 -5.69
N ASP A 177 2.05 -12.04 -5.27
CA ASP A 177 0.64 -11.81 -5.00
C ASP A 177 0.19 -10.58 -5.76
N GLY A 178 -1.07 -10.54 -6.17
CA GLY A 178 -1.68 -9.42 -6.85
C GLY A 178 -3.18 -9.53 -6.83
N GLY A 179 -3.83 -8.38 -6.88
CA GLY A 179 -5.27 -8.36 -6.75
C GLY A 179 -5.88 -6.97 -6.91
N ILE A 180 -7.11 -6.87 -6.43
CA ILE A 180 -7.90 -5.63 -6.41
C ILE A 180 -7.89 -5.07 -4.99
N LYS A 181 -7.68 -3.76 -4.88
CA LYS A 181 -7.75 -3.01 -3.64
C LYS A 181 -8.87 -1.98 -3.72
N VAL A 182 -9.77 -1.99 -2.74
CA VAL A 182 -10.89 -1.05 -2.64
C VAL A 182 -11.00 -0.52 -1.21
N GLY A 183 -11.36 0.75 -1.08
CA GLY A 183 -11.54 1.33 0.24
C GLY A 183 -11.97 2.78 0.22
N CYS A 184 -11.89 3.38 1.40
CA CYS A 184 -12.22 4.79 1.58
C CYS A 184 -11.26 5.42 2.59
N GLY A 185 -10.73 6.58 2.23
CA GLY A 185 -9.90 7.42 3.08
C GLY A 185 -10.66 8.64 3.58
N LEU A 186 -10.20 9.19 4.69
CA LEU A 186 -10.59 10.47 5.25
C LEU A 186 -9.34 11.33 5.38
N GLN A 187 -9.34 12.51 4.74
CA GLN A 187 -8.27 13.50 4.86
C GLN A 187 -8.78 14.67 5.70
N PHE A 188 -8.06 14.96 6.78
CA PHE A 188 -8.29 16.15 7.60
C PHE A 188 -6.98 16.94 7.70
N ASN A 189 -6.87 18.03 6.97
CA ASN A 189 -5.62 18.77 6.79
C ASN A 189 -4.49 17.85 6.31
N TYR A 190 -3.47 17.64 7.15
CA TYR A 190 -2.35 16.71 6.89
C TYR A 190 -2.61 15.29 7.37
N LEU A 191 -3.60 15.10 8.25
CA LEU A 191 -3.93 13.79 8.79
C LEU A 191 -4.75 12.99 7.80
N TYR A 192 -4.42 11.74 7.65
CA TYR A 192 -5.11 10.80 6.79
C TYR A 192 -5.43 9.51 7.54
N ALA A 193 -6.60 8.98 7.32
CA ALA A 193 -7.01 7.67 7.81
C ALA A 193 -7.72 6.92 6.68
N GLU A 194 -7.50 5.63 6.56
CA GLU A 194 -8.17 4.82 5.56
C GLU A 194 -8.54 3.44 6.09
N VAL A 195 -9.58 2.88 5.50
CA VAL A 195 -9.98 1.49 5.65
C VAL A 195 -10.25 0.92 4.26
N GLY A 196 -9.84 -0.30 4.03
CA GLY A 196 -10.04 -0.94 2.75
C GLY A 196 -9.86 -2.45 2.81
N TYR A 197 -10.10 -3.08 1.68
CA TYR A 197 -10.00 -4.51 1.51
C TYR A 197 -9.19 -4.86 0.27
N ASP A 198 -8.27 -5.81 0.42
CA ASP A 198 -7.48 -6.40 -0.64
C ASP A 198 -8.09 -7.75 -1.02
N PHE A 199 -8.51 -7.87 -2.27
CA PHE A 199 -8.97 -9.10 -2.89
C PHE A 199 -7.80 -9.70 -3.67
N GLY A 200 -7.09 -10.69 -3.11
CA GLY A 200 -6.06 -11.43 -3.82
C GLY A 200 -6.66 -12.25 -4.95
N LEU A 201 -6.18 -12.02 -6.15
CA LEU A 201 -6.60 -12.76 -7.36
C LEU A 201 -5.54 -13.77 -7.80
N SER A 202 -4.29 -13.58 -7.38
CA SER A 202 -3.21 -14.51 -7.67
C SER A 202 -3.37 -15.79 -6.85
N ASN A 203 -3.14 -16.94 -7.47
CA ASN A 203 -2.99 -18.17 -6.75
C ASN A 203 -1.64 -18.17 -6.03
N ILE A 204 -1.68 -18.12 -4.70
CA ILE A 204 -0.49 -18.15 -3.84
C ILE A 204 -0.02 -19.57 -3.52
N SER A 205 -0.79 -20.59 -3.92
CA SER A 205 -0.45 -22.00 -3.75
C SER A 205 0.46 -22.50 -4.86
N ARG A 206 1.39 -23.41 -4.53
CA ARG A 206 2.15 -24.20 -5.50
C ARG A 206 1.81 -25.67 -5.30
N ASP A 207 1.93 -26.44 -6.34
CA ASP A 207 1.80 -27.90 -6.63
C ASP A 207 1.18 -28.84 -5.57
N TYR A 208 1.12 -28.47 -4.28
CA TYR A 208 0.65 -29.32 -3.19
C TYR A 208 -0.73 -28.97 -2.63
N PHE A 209 -1.28 -27.79 -2.97
CA PHE A 209 -2.57 -27.31 -2.46
C PHE A 209 -3.45 -26.82 -3.59
N GLU A 210 -4.77 -26.99 -3.45
CA GLU A 210 -5.76 -26.39 -4.34
C GLU A 210 -5.68 -24.86 -4.31
N ASP A 211 -6.31 -24.18 -5.26
CA ASP A 211 -6.26 -22.73 -5.41
C ASP A 211 -6.49 -22.00 -4.08
N ALA A 212 -5.55 -21.12 -3.74
CA ALA A 212 -5.60 -20.34 -2.51
C ALA A 212 -5.45 -18.85 -2.82
N HIS A 213 -6.39 -18.06 -2.31
CA HIS A 213 -6.44 -16.61 -2.49
C HIS A 213 -6.34 -15.87 -1.16
N THR A 214 -5.65 -14.75 -1.15
CA THR A 214 -5.56 -13.88 0.03
C THR A 214 -6.75 -12.94 0.10
N GLY A 215 -7.28 -12.71 1.30
CA GLY A 215 -8.19 -11.62 1.60
C GLY A 215 -7.62 -10.82 2.78
N SER A 216 -7.58 -9.49 2.69
CA SER A 216 -7.04 -8.68 3.78
C SER A 216 -7.83 -7.40 3.98
N LEU A 217 -8.47 -7.27 5.15
CA LEU A 217 -8.99 -6.00 5.63
C LEU A 217 -7.84 -5.20 6.23
N PHE A 218 -7.67 -3.95 5.84
CA PHE A 218 -6.66 -3.09 6.44
C PHE A 218 -7.26 -1.77 6.94
N ALA A 219 -6.61 -1.22 7.96
CA ALA A 219 -6.88 0.11 8.47
C ALA A 219 -5.56 0.79 8.78
N THR A 220 -5.35 1.98 8.22
CA THR A 220 -4.13 2.76 8.42
C THR A 220 -4.44 4.20 8.76
N ILE A 221 -3.52 4.82 9.48
CA ILE A 221 -3.48 6.26 9.71
C ILE A 221 -2.16 6.80 9.15
N GLY A 222 -2.13 8.08 8.82
CA GLY A 222 -0.93 8.65 8.24
C GLY A 222 -0.98 10.17 8.08
N VAL A 223 -0.04 10.67 7.31
CA VAL A 223 0.09 12.08 6.98
C VAL A 223 0.32 12.24 5.49
N ASN A 224 -0.28 13.28 4.90
CA ASN A 224 -0.06 13.70 3.52
C ASN A 224 0.50 15.14 3.50
N PHE A 225 1.50 15.37 2.66
CA PHE A 225 2.18 16.66 2.48
C PHE A 225 2.02 17.19 1.06
#